data_edf4743fb49b1cf8ddc887346a96b070
#
_entry.id   edf4743fb49b1cf8ddc887346a96b070
#
_cell.length_a   1.000
_cell.length_b   1.000
_cell.length_c   1.000
_cell.angle_alpha   90.00
_cell.angle_beta   90.00
_cell.angle_gamma   90.00
#
_symmetry.space_group_name_H-M   'P 1'
#
loop_
_entity.id
_entity.type
_entity.pdbx_description
1 polymer ?
#
loop_
_entity_poly.entity_id
_entity_poly.type
_entity_poly.pdbx_seq_one_letter_code
_entity_poly.pdbx_strand_id
1 'polypeptide(L)'
;VGAALFFPGAGSSADHPSLVAIEQALAPMAVHRRDFPYRRQGRRAPDRAPTLVACVVEEAARLAREARVARHRIVLGGRSMGGRICSMATAEGLPAAALVLISYPLHPPGKPDRLRIDHLPALAMPCLFVSGTKDPFGTPAELEHHTAVIPGPVTHVWVEGKGHDLRGEDGFIAATVAQWIKGPWSSARCA
;
A
#
# COMPACT_ATOMS: atom_id res chain seq x y z
N VAL A 1 16.04 2.52 -0.66
CA VAL A 1 15.09 1.39 -0.76
C VAL A 1 15.82 0.17 -1.27
N GLY A 2 15.52 -1.01 -0.72
CA GLY A 2 16.21 -2.26 -1.10
C GLY A 2 15.27 -3.35 -1.61
N ALA A 3 14.00 -3.33 -1.23
CA ALA A 3 12.98 -4.28 -1.66
C ALA A 3 11.58 -3.70 -1.51
N ALA A 4 10.58 -4.37 -2.06
CA ALA A 4 9.18 -3.98 -1.91
C ALA A 4 8.26 -5.20 -1.69
N LEU A 5 7.20 -5.02 -0.90
CA LEU A 5 6.22 -6.05 -0.58
C LEU A 5 4.82 -5.50 -0.78
N PHE A 6 4.04 -6.15 -1.63
CA PHE A 6 2.69 -5.72 -1.99
C PHE A 6 1.63 -6.77 -1.71
N PHE A 7 0.48 -6.31 -1.25
CA PHE A 7 -0.70 -7.13 -0.98
C PHE A 7 -1.92 -6.68 -1.79
N PRO A 8 -2.79 -7.63 -2.20
CA PRO A 8 -3.98 -7.34 -2.98
C PRO A 8 -5.14 -6.78 -2.12
N GLY A 9 -6.17 -6.29 -2.81
CA GLY A 9 -7.47 -5.99 -2.22
C GLY A 9 -8.24 -7.24 -1.80
N ALA A 10 -9.32 -7.07 -1.04
CA ALA A 10 -10.10 -8.15 -0.44
C ALA A 10 -10.66 -9.16 -1.47
N GLY A 11 -11.12 -8.68 -2.62
CA GLY A 11 -11.68 -9.51 -3.70
C GLY A 11 -10.67 -9.93 -4.78
N SER A 12 -9.37 -9.70 -4.55
CA SER A 12 -8.32 -9.85 -5.55
C SER A 12 -7.24 -10.85 -5.10
N SER A 13 -6.21 -11.02 -5.92
CA SER A 13 -5.03 -11.87 -5.62
C SER A 13 -3.73 -11.11 -5.85
N ALA A 14 -2.62 -11.72 -5.45
CA ALA A 14 -1.27 -11.24 -5.71
C ALA A 14 -0.98 -11.05 -7.22
N ASP A 15 -1.73 -11.72 -8.09
CA ASP A 15 -1.61 -11.61 -9.55
C ASP A 15 -2.48 -10.49 -10.16
N HIS A 16 -2.99 -9.58 -9.33
CA HIS A 16 -3.70 -8.41 -9.86
C HIS A 16 -2.81 -7.63 -10.83
N PRO A 17 -3.32 -7.25 -12.04
CA PRO A 17 -2.51 -6.65 -13.11
C PRO A 17 -1.64 -5.47 -12.65
N SER A 18 -2.18 -4.56 -11.84
CA SER A 18 -1.38 -3.44 -11.32
C SER A 18 -0.22 -3.85 -10.41
N LEU A 19 -0.38 -4.92 -9.60
CA LEU A 19 0.71 -5.40 -8.76
C LEU A 19 1.80 -6.09 -9.58
N VAL A 20 1.40 -6.83 -10.62
CA VAL A 20 2.33 -7.43 -11.60
C VAL A 20 3.09 -6.33 -12.34
N ALA A 21 2.40 -5.31 -12.83
CA ALA A 21 3.02 -4.18 -13.53
C ALA A 21 4.00 -3.42 -12.63
N ILE A 22 3.68 -3.20 -11.34
CA ILE A 22 4.58 -2.58 -10.38
C ILE A 22 5.86 -3.42 -10.19
N GLU A 23 5.74 -4.74 -10.01
CA GLU A 23 6.90 -5.62 -9.89
C GLU A 23 7.82 -5.51 -11.11
N GLN A 24 7.24 -5.53 -12.32
CA GLN A 24 7.98 -5.37 -13.58
C GLN A 24 8.69 -4.00 -13.67
N ALA A 25 8.00 -2.92 -13.29
CA ALA A 25 8.54 -1.55 -13.35
C ALA A 25 9.64 -1.29 -12.32
N LEU A 26 9.66 -2.05 -11.23
CA LEU A 26 10.66 -1.95 -10.17
C LEU A 26 11.89 -2.84 -10.42
N ALA A 27 11.89 -3.70 -11.43
CA ALA A 27 13.05 -4.53 -11.75
C ALA A 27 14.33 -3.66 -11.93
N PRO A 28 15.49 -4.12 -11.44
CA PRO A 28 15.82 -5.41 -10.83
C PRO A 28 15.64 -5.47 -9.30
N MET A 29 14.89 -4.55 -8.68
CA MET A 29 14.61 -4.59 -7.23
C MET A 29 13.86 -5.88 -6.87
N ALA A 30 14.19 -6.47 -5.72
CA ALA A 30 13.43 -7.59 -5.18
C ALA A 30 12.02 -7.13 -4.79
N VAL A 31 11.00 -7.65 -5.45
CA VAL A 31 9.59 -7.37 -5.17
C VAL A 31 8.87 -8.66 -4.88
N HIS A 32 8.15 -8.69 -3.75
CA HIS A 32 7.22 -9.78 -3.44
C HIS A 32 5.78 -9.27 -3.54
N ARG A 33 4.96 -10.03 -4.24
CA ARG A 33 3.50 -9.95 -4.22
C ARG A 33 2.98 -11.15 -3.43
N ARG A 34 2.14 -10.94 -2.42
CA ARG A 34 1.70 -12.00 -1.52
C ARG A 34 0.20 -11.98 -1.31
N ASP A 35 -0.41 -13.14 -1.37
CA ASP A 35 -1.79 -13.32 -0.94
C ASP A 35 -1.89 -13.43 0.58
N PHE A 36 -2.97 -12.91 1.13
CA PHE A 36 -3.33 -13.12 2.53
C PHE A 36 -3.75 -14.57 2.82
N PRO A 37 -3.67 -15.04 4.09
CA PRO A 37 -3.92 -16.44 4.45
C PRO A 37 -5.27 -16.97 3.94
N TYR A 38 -6.35 -16.21 4.06
CA TYR A 38 -7.67 -16.62 3.60
C TYR A 38 -7.69 -16.95 2.09
N ARG A 39 -6.96 -16.19 1.27
CA ARG A 39 -6.87 -16.43 -0.19
C ARG A 39 -6.08 -17.69 -0.49
N ARG A 40 -4.93 -17.88 0.18
CA ARG A 40 -4.12 -19.09 0.06
C ARG A 40 -4.90 -20.35 0.45
N GLN A 41 -5.91 -20.22 1.32
CA GLN A 41 -6.82 -21.29 1.75
C GLN A 41 -8.07 -21.42 0.87
N GLY A 42 -8.18 -20.68 -0.25
CA GLY A 42 -9.33 -20.71 -1.14
C GLY A 42 -10.59 -20.03 -0.59
N ARG A 43 -10.50 -19.33 0.55
CA ARG A 43 -11.63 -18.59 1.15
C ARG A 43 -11.83 -17.23 0.45
N ARG A 44 -13.09 -16.79 0.38
CA ARG A 44 -13.45 -15.48 -0.20
C ARG A 44 -13.47 -14.36 0.84
N ALA A 45 -13.94 -14.65 2.04
CA ALA A 45 -14.04 -13.66 3.11
C ALA A 45 -12.67 -13.41 3.76
N PRO A 46 -12.24 -12.14 3.89
CA PRO A 46 -11.01 -11.80 4.57
C PRO A 46 -11.00 -12.22 6.05
N ASP A 47 -9.82 -12.56 6.54
CA ASP A 47 -9.59 -12.71 7.97
C ASP A 47 -9.72 -11.36 8.69
N ARG A 48 -9.80 -11.39 10.01
CA ARG A 48 -9.80 -10.16 10.84
C ARG A 48 -8.45 -9.45 10.72
N ALA A 49 -8.45 -8.13 10.92
CA ALA A 49 -7.26 -7.29 10.76
C ALA A 49 -6.02 -7.80 11.51
N PRO A 50 -6.07 -8.27 12.76
CA PRO A 50 -4.88 -8.79 13.44
C PRO A 50 -4.20 -9.94 12.70
N THR A 51 -4.96 -10.89 12.14
CA THR A 51 -4.42 -12.00 11.34
C THR A 51 -3.75 -11.50 10.06
N LEU A 52 -4.34 -10.49 9.41
CA LEU A 52 -3.78 -9.91 8.18
C LEU A 52 -2.51 -9.11 8.48
N VAL A 53 -2.48 -8.36 9.59
CA VAL A 53 -1.29 -7.63 10.07
C VAL A 53 -0.14 -8.60 10.38
N ALA A 54 -0.42 -9.68 11.11
CA ALA A 54 0.58 -10.71 11.39
C ALA A 54 1.19 -11.29 10.09
N CYS A 55 0.36 -11.53 9.07
CA CYS A 55 0.84 -11.97 7.76
C CYS A 55 1.79 -10.96 7.11
N VAL A 56 1.48 -9.65 7.16
CA VAL A 56 2.39 -8.61 6.63
C VAL A 56 3.73 -8.63 7.37
N VAL A 57 3.72 -8.74 8.70
CA VAL A 57 4.94 -8.81 9.52
C VAL A 57 5.81 -10.02 9.15
N GLU A 58 5.20 -11.19 9.00
CA GLU A 58 5.88 -12.43 8.61
C GLU A 58 6.49 -12.35 7.20
N GLU A 59 5.72 -11.89 6.22
CA GLU A 59 6.19 -11.78 4.83
C GLU A 59 7.26 -10.67 4.67
N ALA A 60 7.18 -9.57 5.43
CA ALA A 60 8.24 -8.57 5.47
C ALA A 60 9.54 -9.11 6.07
N ALA A 61 9.44 -9.91 7.14
CA ALA A 61 10.60 -10.59 7.71
C ALA A 61 11.21 -11.61 6.75
N ARG A 62 10.37 -12.32 6.01
CA ARG A 62 10.81 -13.28 4.97
C ARG A 62 11.54 -12.56 3.85
N LEU A 63 10.94 -11.50 3.27
CA LEU A 63 11.56 -10.73 2.20
C LEU A 63 12.90 -10.10 2.65
N ALA A 64 12.96 -9.58 3.88
CA ALA A 64 14.20 -9.02 4.43
C ALA A 64 15.36 -10.03 4.42
N ARG A 65 15.07 -11.29 4.79
CA ARG A 65 16.08 -12.38 4.75
C ARG A 65 16.45 -12.77 3.31
N GLU A 66 15.47 -12.99 2.45
CA GLU A 66 15.67 -13.43 1.07
C GLU A 66 16.43 -12.39 0.23
N ALA A 67 16.05 -11.12 0.35
CA ALA A 67 16.70 -10.02 -0.34
C ALA A 67 17.96 -9.48 0.37
N ARG A 68 18.27 -9.98 1.57
CA ARG A 68 19.40 -9.52 2.42
C ARG A 68 19.36 -8.00 2.67
N VAL A 69 18.18 -7.48 2.98
CA VAL A 69 17.97 -6.06 3.29
C VAL A 69 17.39 -5.88 4.69
N ALA A 70 17.71 -4.77 5.34
CA ALA A 70 17.07 -4.43 6.60
C ALA A 70 15.58 -4.06 6.38
N ARG A 71 14.69 -4.38 7.35
CA ARG A 71 13.25 -4.14 7.22
C ARG A 71 12.92 -2.67 6.94
N HIS A 72 13.60 -1.72 7.56
CA HIS A 72 13.41 -0.28 7.32
C HIS A 72 13.80 0.16 5.88
N ARG A 73 14.33 -0.73 5.05
CA ARG A 73 14.61 -0.49 3.63
C ARG A 73 13.58 -1.13 2.70
N ILE A 74 12.52 -1.73 3.24
CA ILE A 74 11.43 -2.33 2.47
C ILE A 74 10.30 -1.32 2.32
N VAL A 75 9.84 -1.12 1.09
CA VAL A 75 8.56 -0.44 0.81
C VAL A 75 7.44 -1.44 1.03
N LEU A 76 6.46 -1.07 1.84
CA LEU A 76 5.23 -1.85 2.03
C LEU A 76 4.08 -1.19 1.30
N GLY A 77 3.16 -1.97 0.78
CA GLY A 77 2.01 -1.39 0.10
C GLY A 77 1.02 -2.39 -0.44
N GLY A 78 0.08 -1.89 -1.20
CA GLY A 78 -0.92 -2.71 -1.85
C GLY A 78 -2.16 -1.95 -2.27
N ARG A 79 -3.10 -2.72 -2.79
CA ARG A 79 -4.39 -2.18 -3.23
C ARG A 79 -5.43 -2.29 -2.12
N SER A 80 -6.24 -1.24 -1.96
CA SER A 80 -7.42 -1.23 -1.09
C SER A 80 -7.10 -1.81 0.30
N MET A 81 -7.72 -2.91 0.68
CA MET A 81 -7.45 -3.60 1.94
C MET A 81 -5.95 -3.90 2.13
N GLY A 82 -5.23 -4.33 1.10
CA GLY A 82 -3.81 -4.66 1.20
C GLY A 82 -2.97 -3.46 1.64
N GLY A 83 -3.15 -2.30 1.03
CA GLY A 83 -2.48 -1.07 1.42
C GLY A 83 -2.84 -0.65 2.86
N ARG A 84 -4.14 -0.71 3.21
CA ARG A 84 -4.60 -0.39 4.55
C ARG A 84 -3.98 -1.31 5.62
N ILE A 85 -3.90 -2.61 5.38
CA ILE A 85 -3.29 -3.55 6.34
C ILE A 85 -1.78 -3.29 6.47
N CYS A 86 -1.09 -2.96 5.37
CA CYS A 86 0.32 -2.55 5.44
C CYS A 86 0.50 -1.30 6.31
N SER A 87 -0.37 -0.27 6.15
CA SER A 87 -0.30 0.94 6.99
C SER A 87 -0.59 0.65 8.46
N MET A 88 -1.53 -0.25 8.76
CA MET A 88 -1.78 -0.70 10.14
C MET A 88 -0.57 -1.42 10.74
N ALA A 89 0.03 -2.38 10.02
CA ALA A 89 1.22 -3.08 10.48
C ALA A 89 2.38 -2.11 10.80
N THR A 90 2.54 -1.08 9.97
CA THR A 90 3.57 -0.06 10.18
C THR A 90 3.26 0.82 11.39
N ALA A 91 2.00 1.21 11.57
CA ALA A 91 1.57 1.96 12.75
C ALA A 91 1.74 1.16 14.06
N GLU A 92 1.63 -0.17 13.99
CA GLU A 92 1.90 -1.10 15.11
C GLU A 92 3.40 -1.40 15.30
N GLY A 93 4.29 -0.71 14.57
CA GLY A 93 5.74 -0.76 14.80
C GLY A 93 6.53 -1.58 13.77
N LEU A 94 5.93 -2.08 12.68
CA LEU A 94 6.71 -2.71 11.62
C LEU A 94 7.51 -1.65 10.86
N PRO A 95 8.87 -1.70 10.88
CA PRO A 95 9.67 -0.73 10.15
C PRO A 95 9.46 -0.84 8.64
N ALA A 96 9.29 0.30 7.98
CA ALA A 96 9.20 0.40 6.53
C ALA A 96 9.96 1.61 6.00
N ALA A 97 10.48 1.53 4.77
CA ALA A 97 11.09 2.65 4.06
C ALA A 97 10.02 3.69 3.66
N ALA A 98 8.87 3.21 3.21
CA ALA A 98 7.75 4.01 2.73
C ALA A 98 6.50 3.14 2.60
N LEU A 99 5.35 3.79 2.41
CA LEU A 99 4.07 3.14 2.12
C LEU A 99 3.56 3.52 0.72
N VAL A 100 3.05 2.54 -0.02
CA VAL A 100 2.35 2.72 -1.31
C VAL A 100 0.91 2.23 -1.16
N LEU A 101 -0.03 3.15 -1.18
CA LEU A 101 -1.43 2.96 -0.83
C LEU A 101 -2.31 3.23 -2.06
N ILE A 102 -2.60 2.16 -2.83
CA ILE A 102 -3.38 2.25 -4.06
C ILE A 102 -4.86 2.07 -3.73
N SER A 103 -5.71 3.02 -4.10
CA SER A 103 -7.15 3.03 -3.80
C SER A 103 -7.39 2.80 -2.30
N TYR A 104 -6.82 3.64 -1.44
CA TYR A 104 -6.98 3.49 0.01
C TYR A 104 -8.45 3.59 0.42
N PRO A 105 -9.02 2.56 1.10
CA PRO A 105 -10.43 2.55 1.44
C PRO A 105 -10.68 3.34 2.73
N LEU A 106 -10.83 4.67 2.62
CA LEU A 106 -10.99 5.58 3.75
C LEU A 106 -12.21 5.20 4.62
N HIS A 107 -13.31 4.85 3.97
CA HIS A 107 -14.53 4.34 4.59
C HIS A 107 -15.22 3.32 3.68
N PRO A 108 -16.20 2.53 4.14
CA PRO A 108 -17.04 1.74 3.25
C PRO A 108 -17.90 2.64 2.36
N PRO A 109 -18.24 2.24 1.13
CA PRO A 109 -19.12 3.01 0.27
C PRO A 109 -20.45 3.34 0.96
N GLY A 110 -20.89 4.59 0.86
CA GLY A 110 -22.13 5.06 1.48
C GLY A 110 -22.13 5.13 3.01
N LYS A 111 -20.94 5.02 3.65
CA LYS A 111 -20.78 5.09 5.11
C LYS A 111 -19.62 6.00 5.49
N PRO A 112 -19.66 7.31 5.16
CA PRO A 112 -18.54 8.24 5.39
C PRO A 112 -18.17 8.38 6.88
N ASP A 113 -19.13 8.15 7.79
CA ASP A 113 -18.87 8.19 9.24
C ASP A 113 -18.04 7.00 9.76
N ARG A 114 -17.85 5.95 8.94
CA ARG A 114 -17.06 4.77 9.32
C ARG A 114 -15.62 4.87 8.83
N LEU A 115 -14.94 5.89 9.29
CA LEU A 115 -13.55 6.16 8.93
C LEU A 115 -12.59 5.04 9.39
N ARG A 116 -11.52 4.87 8.63
CA ARG A 116 -10.47 3.87 8.86
C ARG A 116 -9.12 4.57 8.99
N ILE A 117 -9.03 5.51 9.90
CA ILE A 117 -7.94 6.48 10.01
C ILE A 117 -7.18 6.46 11.35
N ASP A 118 -7.66 5.72 12.36
CA ASP A 118 -7.14 5.77 13.74
C ASP A 118 -5.64 5.54 13.84
N HIS A 119 -5.07 4.77 12.90
CA HIS A 119 -3.64 4.44 12.87
C HIS A 119 -2.80 5.45 12.05
N LEU A 120 -3.41 6.34 11.26
CA LEU A 120 -2.68 7.26 10.38
C LEU A 120 -1.75 8.22 11.13
N PRO A 121 -2.08 8.74 12.34
CA PRO A 121 -1.18 9.62 13.09
C PRO A 121 0.15 8.97 13.51
N ALA A 122 0.25 7.64 13.45
CA ALA A 122 1.48 6.92 13.78
C ALA A 122 2.43 6.71 12.56
N LEU A 123 2.05 7.16 11.37
CA LEU A 123 2.83 6.94 10.15
C LEU A 123 3.88 8.04 9.95
N ALA A 124 5.12 7.78 10.34
CA ALA A 124 6.22 8.75 10.24
C ALA A 124 7.05 8.65 8.95
N MET A 125 6.78 7.67 8.09
CA MET A 125 7.49 7.45 6.82
C MET A 125 6.75 8.09 5.64
N PRO A 126 7.43 8.29 4.48
CA PRO A 126 6.76 8.74 3.27
C PRO A 126 5.62 7.83 2.84
N CYS A 127 4.48 8.42 2.48
CA CYS A 127 3.28 7.73 2.04
C CYS A 127 2.85 8.24 0.65
N LEU A 128 2.69 7.32 -0.30
CA LEU A 128 2.10 7.59 -1.60
C LEU A 128 0.66 7.06 -1.62
N PHE A 129 -0.29 7.92 -1.93
CA PHE A 129 -1.67 7.56 -2.21
C PHE A 129 -1.93 7.71 -3.72
N VAL A 130 -2.37 6.64 -4.37
CA VAL A 130 -2.81 6.66 -5.78
C VAL A 130 -4.29 6.29 -5.80
N SER A 131 -5.17 7.22 -6.12
CA SER A 131 -6.62 7.05 -6.00
C SER A 131 -7.38 7.65 -7.17
N GLY A 132 -8.51 7.06 -7.50
CA GLY A 132 -9.41 7.60 -8.52
C GLY A 132 -10.24 8.77 -7.99
N THR A 133 -10.47 9.79 -8.83
CA THR A 133 -11.26 10.96 -8.43
C THR A 133 -12.75 10.66 -8.22
N LYS A 134 -13.22 9.46 -8.66
CA LYS A 134 -14.58 8.97 -8.46
C LYS A 134 -14.64 7.73 -7.56
N ASP A 135 -13.67 7.56 -6.66
CA ASP A 135 -13.63 6.42 -5.75
C ASP A 135 -14.70 6.57 -4.64
N PRO A 136 -15.68 5.65 -4.54
CA PRO A 136 -16.72 5.71 -3.52
C PRO A 136 -16.24 5.35 -2.11
N PHE A 137 -14.98 4.94 -1.95
CA PHE A 137 -14.36 4.64 -0.66
C PHE A 137 -13.61 5.83 -0.06
N GLY A 138 -13.57 6.96 -0.76
CA GLY A 138 -12.97 8.21 -0.33
C GLY A 138 -12.68 9.12 -1.52
N THR A 139 -13.30 10.30 -1.53
CA THR A 139 -13.05 11.35 -2.51
C THR A 139 -11.68 12.00 -2.31
N PRO A 140 -11.12 12.72 -3.30
CA PRO A 140 -9.89 13.47 -3.13
C PRO A 140 -9.89 14.38 -1.91
N ALA A 141 -10.96 15.16 -1.72
CA ALA A 141 -11.08 16.11 -0.60
C ALA A 141 -11.09 15.40 0.76
N GLU A 142 -11.79 14.26 0.88
CA GLU A 142 -11.81 13.45 2.10
C GLU A 142 -10.43 12.85 2.37
N LEU A 143 -9.76 12.30 1.35
CA LEU A 143 -8.43 11.73 1.51
C LEU A 143 -7.41 12.80 1.92
N GLU A 144 -7.37 13.96 1.26
CA GLU A 144 -6.48 15.07 1.62
C GLU A 144 -6.73 15.54 3.07
N HIS A 145 -8.00 15.73 3.44
CA HIS A 145 -8.37 16.14 4.80
C HIS A 145 -7.90 15.15 5.86
N HIS A 146 -8.22 13.86 5.68
CA HIS A 146 -7.95 12.85 6.70
C HIS A 146 -6.50 12.36 6.74
N THR A 147 -5.75 12.48 5.64
CA THR A 147 -4.32 12.12 5.62
C THR A 147 -3.42 13.26 6.11
N ALA A 148 -3.92 14.47 6.27
CA ALA A 148 -3.18 15.61 6.83
C ALA A 148 -2.66 15.36 8.26
N VAL A 149 -3.22 14.38 8.98
CA VAL A 149 -2.77 13.96 10.32
C VAL A 149 -1.51 13.07 10.28
N ILE A 150 -1.08 12.62 9.09
CA ILE A 150 0.12 11.78 8.93
C ILE A 150 1.37 12.65 9.15
N PRO A 151 2.25 12.34 10.13
CA PRO A 151 3.44 13.14 10.38
C PRO A 151 4.51 13.02 9.27
N GLY A 152 4.51 11.89 8.55
CA GLY A 152 5.42 11.67 7.43
C GLY A 152 5.00 12.44 6.17
N PRO A 153 5.90 12.58 5.17
CA PRO A 153 5.56 13.19 3.90
C PRO A 153 4.43 12.42 3.17
N VAL A 154 3.38 13.12 2.76
CA VAL A 154 2.27 12.54 2.00
C VAL A 154 2.30 13.06 0.56
N THR A 155 2.15 12.14 -0.39
CA THR A 155 1.99 12.43 -1.81
C THR A 155 0.67 11.84 -2.28
N HIS A 156 -0.20 12.66 -2.89
CA HIS A 156 -1.40 12.22 -3.57
C HIS A 156 -1.20 12.24 -5.08
N VAL A 157 -1.63 11.18 -5.75
CA VAL A 157 -1.72 11.11 -7.21
C VAL A 157 -3.14 10.70 -7.58
N TRP A 158 -3.82 11.59 -8.27
CA TRP A 158 -5.21 11.42 -8.67
C TRP A 158 -5.30 10.84 -10.08
N VAL A 159 -6.13 9.81 -10.23
CA VAL A 159 -6.44 9.22 -11.54
C VAL A 159 -7.82 9.69 -11.96
N GLU A 160 -7.83 10.66 -12.88
CA GLU A 160 -9.04 11.39 -13.24
C GLU A 160 -10.13 10.50 -13.83
N GLY A 161 -11.36 10.69 -13.34
CA GLY A 161 -12.55 9.96 -13.80
C GLY A 161 -12.64 8.50 -13.38
N LYS A 162 -11.62 7.96 -12.67
CA LYS A 162 -11.58 6.55 -12.26
C LYS A 162 -12.20 6.33 -10.89
N GLY A 163 -12.79 5.15 -10.73
CA GLY A 163 -13.29 4.64 -9.46
C GLY A 163 -12.26 3.83 -8.69
N HIS A 164 -12.72 3.03 -7.74
CA HIS A 164 -11.89 2.25 -6.82
C HIS A 164 -10.99 1.21 -7.50
N ASP A 165 -11.44 0.64 -8.61
CA ASP A 165 -10.70 -0.40 -9.33
C ASP A 165 -9.55 0.15 -10.20
N LEU A 166 -9.53 1.46 -10.49
CA LEU A 166 -8.56 2.10 -11.38
C LEU A 166 -8.40 1.36 -12.72
N ARG A 167 -9.49 0.88 -13.26
CA ARG A 167 -9.51 -0.01 -14.41
C ARG A 167 -8.80 0.60 -15.62
N GLY A 168 -7.86 -0.16 -16.18
CA GLY A 168 -7.08 0.21 -17.35
C GLY A 168 -5.86 1.08 -17.07
N GLU A 169 -5.57 1.39 -15.80
CA GLU A 169 -4.48 2.29 -15.40
C GLU A 169 -3.25 1.56 -14.82
N ASP A 170 -3.14 0.26 -15.03
CA ASP A 170 -2.07 -0.55 -14.42
C ASP A 170 -0.67 -0.05 -14.78
N GLY A 171 -0.47 0.36 -16.05
CA GLY A 171 0.79 0.95 -16.53
C GLY A 171 1.09 2.31 -15.89
N PHE A 172 0.07 3.18 -15.78
CA PHE A 172 0.20 4.49 -15.14
C PHE A 172 0.54 4.32 -13.65
N ILE A 173 -0.16 3.43 -12.95
CA ILE A 173 0.10 3.11 -11.53
C ILE A 173 1.54 2.62 -11.36
N ALA A 174 1.98 1.68 -12.18
CA ALA A 174 3.31 1.11 -12.11
C ALA A 174 4.42 2.16 -12.35
N ALA A 175 4.25 3.00 -13.36
CA ALA A 175 5.19 4.10 -13.65
C ALA A 175 5.24 5.11 -12.49
N THR A 176 4.09 5.51 -11.97
CA THR A 176 3.96 6.42 -10.83
C THR A 176 4.68 5.88 -9.60
N VAL A 177 4.41 4.62 -9.23
CA VAL A 177 5.05 3.96 -8.08
C VAL A 177 6.57 3.87 -8.28
N ALA A 178 7.01 3.44 -9.46
CA ALA A 178 8.44 3.30 -9.75
C ALA A 178 9.18 4.65 -9.72
N GLN A 179 8.60 5.69 -10.29
CA GLN A 179 9.14 7.04 -10.27
C GLN A 179 9.22 7.59 -8.83
N TRP A 180 8.15 7.42 -8.06
CA TRP A 180 8.07 7.90 -6.69
C TRP A 180 9.07 7.18 -5.78
N ILE A 181 9.21 5.85 -5.89
CA ILE A 181 10.18 5.07 -5.10
C ILE A 181 11.62 5.47 -5.43
N LYS A 182 11.93 5.88 -6.65
CA LYS A 182 13.26 6.38 -7.08
C LYS A 182 13.48 7.87 -6.74
N GLY A 183 12.49 8.56 -6.20
CA GLY A 183 12.52 9.98 -5.90
C GLY A 183 13.46 10.36 -4.75
N PRO A 184 13.65 11.67 -4.49
CA PRO A 184 14.65 12.21 -3.56
C PRO A 184 14.50 11.75 -2.11
N TRP A 185 13.30 11.36 -1.66
CA TRP A 185 13.09 10.82 -0.32
C TRP A 185 13.76 9.46 -0.11
N SER A 186 14.02 8.69 -1.18
CA SER A 186 14.67 7.38 -1.10
C SER A 186 16.18 7.49 -0.89
N SER A 187 16.79 8.61 -1.22
CA SER A 187 18.23 8.87 -1.08
C SER A 187 18.62 9.63 0.19
N ALA A 188 17.66 10.29 0.85
CA ALA A 188 17.92 11.21 1.97
C ALA A 188 18.19 10.54 3.33
N ARG A 189 18.33 9.21 3.43
CA ARG A 189 18.60 8.49 4.68
C ARG A 189 19.83 7.57 4.62
N CYS A 190 20.93 8.08 4.09
CA CYS A 190 22.26 7.48 4.24
C CYS A 190 23.21 8.49 4.86
N ALA A 191 22.85 9.05 6.01
CA ALA A 191 23.75 9.83 6.87
C ALA A 191 23.57 9.40 8.33
#